data_ad8e67aa27c77a2406fa62312f346f9f
#
_entry.id   ad8e67aa27c77a2406fa62312f346f9f
#
_cell.length_a   1.000
_cell.length_b   1.000
_cell.length_c   1.000
_cell.angle_alpha   90.00
_cell.angle_beta   90.00
_cell.angle_gamma   90.00
#
_symmetry.space_group_name_H-M   'P 1'
#
loop_
_entity.id
_entity.type
_entity.pdbx_description
1 polymer ?
#
loop_
_entity_poly.entity_id
_entity_poly.type
_entity_poly.pdbx_seq_one_letter_code
_entity_poly.pdbx_strand_id
1 'polypeptide(L)'
;MTRKHIEVVAAIIQKGNAILATQRGYGDLKDGWEFPGGKVEPGEAHDEALIREIKEELQADINVGERLITVNYNGYEKFDLTMHCYMCTLTEDSHVTLLEHEAAKWLTKESLYSVDWLPADIEAVDALYKHL
;
A
#
# COMPACT_ATOMS: atom_id res chain seq x y z
N MET A 1 3.41 -27.44 -11.93
CA MET A 1 4.33 -26.29 -11.80
C MET A 1 3.83 -25.32 -10.74
N THR A 2 4.69 -24.95 -9.83
CA THR A 2 4.32 -24.09 -8.71
C THR A 2 4.29 -22.62 -9.13
N ARG A 3 3.21 -21.91 -8.81
CA ARG A 3 3.16 -20.47 -9.04
C ARG A 3 4.07 -19.77 -8.04
N LYS A 4 4.65 -18.64 -8.45
CA LYS A 4 5.44 -17.80 -7.56
C LYS A 4 4.50 -17.19 -6.50
N HIS A 5 4.93 -17.20 -5.25
CA HIS A 5 4.22 -16.54 -4.16
C HIS A 5 4.99 -15.32 -3.69
N ILE A 6 4.31 -14.17 -3.63
CA ILE A 6 4.91 -12.92 -3.20
C ILE A 6 4.22 -12.43 -1.94
N GLU A 7 5.01 -12.12 -0.90
CA GLU A 7 4.51 -11.54 0.33
C GLU A 7 4.93 -10.09 0.43
N VAL A 8 3.94 -9.20 0.59
CA VAL A 8 4.17 -7.76 0.66
C VAL A 8 3.47 -7.15 1.86
N VAL A 9 3.92 -5.96 2.22
CA VAL A 9 3.25 -5.11 3.20
C VAL A 9 2.82 -3.83 2.51
N ALA A 10 1.68 -3.28 2.93
CA ALA A 10 1.14 -2.04 2.38
C ALA A 10 0.81 -1.07 3.51
N ALA A 11 1.17 0.18 3.31
CA ALA A 11 0.92 1.25 4.27
C ALA A 11 -0.33 2.03 3.88
N ILE A 12 -1.33 2.01 4.74
CA ILE A 12 -2.52 2.85 4.61
C ILE A 12 -2.24 4.11 5.42
N ILE A 13 -1.63 5.10 4.75
CA ILE A 13 -1.16 6.32 5.41
C ILE A 13 -2.32 7.29 5.55
N GLN A 14 -2.73 7.54 6.79
CA GLN A 14 -3.83 8.44 7.11
C GLN A 14 -3.32 9.77 7.63
N LYS A 15 -3.86 10.86 7.08
CA LYS A 15 -3.58 12.21 7.53
C LYS A 15 -4.94 12.92 7.68
N GLY A 16 -5.35 13.15 8.92
CA GLY A 16 -6.71 13.64 9.18
C GLY A 16 -7.75 12.63 8.69
N ASN A 17 -8.63 13.05 7.81
CA ASN A 17 -9.63 12.17 7.19
C ASN A 17 -9.24 11.67 5.80
N ALA A 18 -7.99 11.89 5.40
CA ALA A 18 -7.50 11.53 4.07
C ALA A 18 -6.52 10.36 4.12
N ILE A 19 -6.56 9.54 3.07
CA ILE A 19 -5.73 8.35 2.89
C ILE A 19 -4.90 8.53 1.62
N LEU A 20 -3.61 8.20 1.68
CA LEU A 20 -2.73 8.30 0.53
C LEU A 20 -2.92 7.13 -0.42
N ALA A 21 -3.23 7.43 -1.68
CA ALA A 21 -3.22 6.47 -2.78
C ALA A 21 -2.13 6.87 -3.76
N THR A 22 -1.39 5.89 -4.28
CA THR A 22 -0.30 6.14 -5.23
C THR A 22 -0.54 5.38 -6.53
N GLN A 23 -0.15 5.97 -7.64
CA GLN A 23 -0.28 5.37 -8.97
C GLN A 23 1.05 4.76 -9.39
N ARG A 24 1.03 3.48 -9.73
CA ARG A 24 2.24 2.76 -10.13
C ARG A 24 2.76 3.28 -11.47
N GLY A 25 4.05 3.61 -11.53
CA GLY A 25 4.67 4.20 -12.73
C GLY A 25 5.43 3.23 -13.61
N TYR A 26 5.41 1.92 -13.31
CA TYR A 26 6.22 0.94 -14.04
C TYR A 26 5.63 -0.47 -13.96
N GLY A 27 6.15 -1.36 -14.80
CA GLY A 27 5.83 -2.78 -14.78
C GLY A 27 4.49 -3.13 -15.43
N ASP A 28 4.11 -4.39 -15.24
CA ASP A 28 2.88 -4.94 -15.84
C ASP A 28 1.60 -4.32 -15.28
N LEU A 29 1.67 -3.74 -14.07
CA LEU A 29 0.53 -3.14 -13.39
C LEU A 29 0.60 -1.61 -13.41
N LYS A 30 1.32 -1.06 -14.38
CA LYS A 30 1.47 0.39 -14.56
C LYS A 30 0.11 1.07 -14.66
N ASP A 31 0.01 2.27 -14.11
CA ASP A 31 -1.17 3.13 -14.06
C ASP A 31 -2.26 2.68 -13.07
N GLY A 32 -2.13 1.50 -12.47
CA GLY A 32 -3.03 1.08 -11.39
C GLY A 32 -2.72 1.82 -10.09
N TRP A 33 -3.75 2.05 -9.31
CA TRP A 33 -3.62 2.71 -8.01
C TRP A 33 -3.48 1.68 -6.89
N GLU A 34 -2.67 1.98 -5.89
CA GLU A 34 -2.36 1.07 -4.80
C GLU A 34 -2.02 1.84 -3.53
N PHE A 35 -2.00 1.12 -2.40
CA PHE A 35 -1.37 1.64 -1.20
C PHE A 35 0.14 1.41 -1.33
N PRO A 36 0.98 2.38 -0.94
CA PRO A 36 2.43 2.21 -1.06
C PRO A 36 2.95 1.13 -0.11
N GLY A 37 4.02 0.46 -0.51
CA GLY A 37 4.62 -0.64 0.24
C GLY A 37 5.53 -1.46 -0.63
N GLY A 38 5.81 -2.69 -0.23
CA GLY A 38 6.69 -3.55 -1.00
C GLY A 38 6.92 -4.90 -0.34
N LYS A 39 7.88 -5.63 -0.86
CA LYS A 39 8.18 -7.00 -0.43
C LYS A 39 8.79 -7.03 0.97
N VAL A 40 8.38 -8.04 1.74
CA VAL A 40 9.01 -8.36 3.02
C VAL A 40 10.28 -9.17 2.72
N GLU A 41 11.42 -8.73 3.24
CA GLU A 41 12.67 -9.44 3.07
C GLU A 41 12.84 -10.55 4.11
N PRO A 42 13.64 -11.59 3.83
CA PRO A 42 13.85 -12.68 4.77
C PRO A 42 14.33 -12.17 6.14
N GLY A 43 13.66 -12.59 7.20
CA GLY A 43 13.99 -12.21 8.56
C GLY A 43 13.52 -10.83 8.99
N GLU A 44 12.83 -10.11 8.09
CA GLU A 44 12.34 -8.76 8.36
C GLU A 44 10.94 -8.82 8.96
N ALA A 45 10.69 -8.03 10.01
CA ALA A 45 9.35 -7.87 10.54
C ALA A 45 8.53 -6.95 9.63
N HIS A 46 7.20 -7.03 9.70
CA HIS A 46 6.31 -6.23 8.84
C HIS A 46 6.51 -4.73 9.04
N ASP A 47 6.64 -4.27 10.28
CA ASP A 47 6.85 -2.85 10.56
C ASP A 47 8.19 -2.35 10.03
N GLU A 48 9.24 -3.18 10.14
CA GLU A 48 10.54 -2.87 9.57
C GLU A 48 10.47 -2.72 8.05
N ALA A 49 9.77 -3.67 7.39
CA ALA A 49 9.58 -3.64 5.94
C ALA A 49 8.83 -2.38 5.50
N LEU A 50 7.75 -2.03 6.21
CA LEU A 50 6.97 -0.83 5.91
C LEU A 50 7.79 0.45 6.05
N ILE A 51 8.51 0.60 7.16
CA ILE A 51 9.35 1.77 7.40
C ILE A 51 10.40 1.91 6.29
N ARG A 52 11.06 0.80 5.94
CA ARG A 52 12.07 0.78 4.88
C ARG A 52 11.48 1.12 3.52
N GLU A 53 10.39 0.45 3.12
CA GLU A 53 9.79 0.65 1.80
C GLU A 53 9.25 2.06 1.62
N ILE A 54 8.60 2.61 2.65
CA ILE A 54 8.07 3.98 2.55
C ILE A 54 9.21 5.00 2.50
N LYS A 55 10.30 4.77 3.21
CA LYS A 55 11.49 5.63 3.12
C LYS A 55 12.09 5.59 1.71
N GLU A 56 12.20 4.40 1.12
CA GLU A 56 12.75 4.22 -0.23
C GLU A 56 11.86 4.84 -1.31
N GLU A 57 10.55 4.63 -1.21
CA GLU A 57 9.62 5.06 -2.27
C GLU A 57 9.17 6.50 -2.15
N LEU A 58 8.97 7.00 -0.95
CA LEU A 58 8.34 8.30 -0.69
C LEU A 58 9.22 9.27 0.09
N GLN A 59 10.39 8.85 0.53
CA GLN A 59 11.28 9.62 1.42
C GLN A 59 10.55 10.11 2.67
N ALA A 60 9.59 9.33 3.15
CA ALA A 60 8.77 9.67 4.30
C ALA A 60 9.03 8.73 5.46
N ASP A 61 8.84 9.24 6.66
CA ASP A 61 8.91 8.48 7.90
C ASP A 61 7.51 8.26 8.45
N ILE A 62 7.21 7.03 8.83
CA ILE A 62 5.87 6.65 9.29
C ILE A 62 5.90 5.99 10.66
N ASN A 63 4.77 6.09 11.35
CA ASN A 63 4.46 5.28 12.51
C ASN A 63 3.52 4.17 12.02
N VAL A 64 3.89 2.92 12.29
CA VAL A 64 3.07 1.76 11.91
C VAL A 64 2.09 1.47 13.04
N GLY A 65 0.81 1.44 12.72
CA GLY A 65 -0.26 1.15 13.67
C GLY A 65 -0.77 -0.28 13.53
N GLU A 66 -2.07 -0.45 13.67
CA GLU A 66 -2.70 -1.77 13.63
C GLU A 66 -2.82 -2.31 12.21
N ARG A 67 -2.74 -3.64 12.09
CA ARG A 67 -3.06 -4.29 10.82
C ARG A 67 -4.57 -4.23 10.60
N LEU A 68 -4.96 -3.67 9.45
CA LEU A 68 -6.36 -3.59 9.05
C LEU A 68 -6.83 -4.93 8.49
N ILE A 69 -6.06 -5.51 7.58
CA ILE A 69 -6.43 -6.74 6.87
C ILE A 69 -5.19 -7.40 6.26
N THR A 70 -5.28 -8.71 6.09
CA THR A 70 -4.35 -9.46 5.23
C THR A 70 -5.15 -9.97 4.03
N VAL A 71 -4.71 -9.60 2.85
CA VAL A 71 -5.34 -9.98 1.57
C VAL A 71 -4.54 -11.11 0.94
N ASN A 72 -5.24 -12.18 0.53
CA ASN A 72 -4.66 -13.23 -0.29
C ASN A 72 -5.31 -13.14 -1.67
N TYR A 73 -4.53 -12.77 -2.68
CA TYR A 73 -5.04 -12.55 -4.01
C TYR A 73 -4.35 -13.46 -5.03
N ASN A 74 -5.12 -14.30 -5.69
CA ASN A 74 -4.62 -15.30 -6.64
C ASN A 74 -5.05 -15.01 -8.08
N GLY A 75 -5.55 -13.82 -8.34
CA GLY A 75 -6.08 -13.45 -9.64
C GLY A 75 -5.07 -12.92 -10.65
N TYR A 76 -3.82 -12.68 -10.25
CA TYR A 76 -2.78 -12.28 -11.18
C TYR A 76 -2.25 -13.50 -11.95
N GLU A 77 -1.87 -13.27 -13.19
CA GLU A 77 -1.43 -14.37 -14.07
C GLU A 77 -0.15 -15.05 -13.60
N LYS A 78 0.83 -14.26 -13.15
CA LYS A 78 2.20 -14.74 -12.91
C LYS A 78 2.49 -15.13 -11.47
N PHE A 79 1.67 -14.71 -10.50
CA PHE A 79 1.97 -14.93 -9.10
C PHE A 79 0.74 -14.87 -8.21
N ASP A 80 0.87 -15.48 -7.03
CA ASP A 80 -0.08 -15.34 -5.93
C ASP A 80 0.47 -14.33 -4.94
N LEU A 81 -0.39 -13.49 -4.39
CA LEU A 81 0.00 -12.38 -3.52
C LEU A 81 -0.62 -12.52 -2.14
N THR A 82 0.21 -12.33 -1.09
CA THR A 82 -0.26 -12.08 0.27
C THR A 82 0.16 -10.67 0.64
N MET A 83 -0.81 -9.81 0.96
CA MET A 83 -0.59 -8.41 1.28
C MET A 83 -1.11 -8.10 2.67
N HIS A 84 -0.20 -7.71 3.56
CA HIS A 84 -0.54 -7.29 4.92
C HIS A 84 -0.66 -5.77 4.97
N CYS A 85 -1.87 -5.27 5.22
CA CYS A 85 -2.18 -3.83 5.18
C CYS A 85 -2.25 -3.27 6.59
N TYR A 86 -1.44 -2.26 6.87
CA TYR A 86 -1.37 -1.62 8.19
C TYR A 86 -1.79 -0.17 8.12
N MET A 87 -2.57 0.27 9.11
CA MET A 87 -2.87 1.68 9.30
C MET A 87 -1.59 2.37 9.78
N CYS A 88 -1.24 3.47 9.11
CA CYS A 88 -0.02 4.22 9.39
C CYS A 88 -0.31 5.72 9.45
N THR A 89 0.58 6.45 10.10
CA THR A 89 0.57 7.91 10.07
C THR A 89 1.96 8.41 9.72
N LEU A 90 2.05 9.61 9.17
CA LEU A 90 3.34 10.27 8.98
C LEU A 90 3.88 10.73 10.34
N THR A 91 5.19 10.63 10.53
CA THR A 91 5.81 11.24 11.71
C THR A 91 5.73 12.76 11.59
N GLU A 92 5.88 13.45 12.72
CA GLU A 92 5.91 14.91 12.74
C GLU A 92 6.98 15.42 11.77
N ASP A 93 6.64 16.44 10.99
CA ASP A 93 7.52 17.06 9.99
C ASP A 93 7.88 16.20 8.78
N SER A 94 7.31 14.99 8.64
CA SER A 94 7.56 14.17 7.46
C SER A 94 6.67 14.57 6.29
N HIS A 95 7.23 14.53 5.08
CA HIS A 95 6.53 14.85 3.83
C HIS A 95 6.70 13.73 2.83
N VAL A 96 5.68 13.53 2.00
CA VAL A 96 5.70 12.53 0.92
C VAL A 96 6.38 13.13 -0.29
N THR A 97 7.39 12.42 -0.83
CA THR A 97 8.08 12.77 -2.07
C THR A 97 7.99 11.55 -2.99
N LEU A 98 7.44 11.74 -4.19
CA LEU A 98 7.29 10.62 -5.14
C LEU A 98 8.61 10.34 -5.85
N LEU A 99 9.15 9.13 -5.67
CA LEU A 99 10.35 8.68 -6.35
C LEU A 99 10.07 7.64 -7.42
N GLU A 100 9.11 6.74 -7.17
CA GLU A 100 8.81 5.59 -8.03
C GLU A 100 7.39 5.58 -8.58
N HIS A 101 6.53 6.48 -8.10
CA HIS A 101 5.11 6.53 -8.51
C HIS A 101 4.87 7.67 -9.50
N GLU A 102 3.92 7.48 -10.42
CA GLU A 102 3.51 8.51 -11.36
C GLU A 102 2.77 9.66 -10.70
N ALA A 103 1.92 9.33 -9.73
CA ALA A 103 1.05 10.29 -9.06
C ALA A 103 0.66 9.82 -7.68
N ALA A 104 0.15 10.73 -6.90
CA ALA A 104 -0.44 10.43 -5.60
C ALA A 104 -1.66 11.30 -5.37
N LYS A 105 -2.62 10.77 -4.63
CA LYS A 105 -3.82 11.52 -4.21
C LYS A 105 -4.12 11.22 -2.76
N TRP A 106 -4.57 12.23 -2.05
CA TRP A 106 -5.15 12.08 -0.72
C TRP A 106 -6.65 11.92 -0.89
N LEU A 107 -7.16 10.74 -0.57
CA LEU A 107 -8.58 10.40 -0.75
C LEU A 107 -9.30 10.40 0.58
N THR A 108 -10.53 10.91 0.60
CA THR A 108 -11.41 10.79 1.75
C THR A 108 -12.32 9.58 1.58
N LYS A 109 -13.13 9.26 2.59
CA LYS A 109 -14.11 8.18 2.48
C LYS A 109 -15.00 8.36 1.25
N GLU A 110 -15.45 9.59 0.99
CA GLU A 110 -16.34 9.91 -0.13
C GLU A 110 -15.67 9.74 -1.49
N SER A 111 -14.36 9.93 -1.57
CA SER A 111 -13.60 9.81 -2.83
C SER A 111 -12.78 8.53 -2.93
N LEU A 112 -12.91 7.62 -1.97
CA LEU A 112 -12.06 6.42 -1.88
C LEU A 112 -12.10 5.56 -3.16
N TYR A 113 -13.26 5.45 -3.80
CA TYR A 113 -13.44 4.67 -5.03
C TYR A 113 -13.27 5.48 -6.30
N SER A 114 -12.72 6.70 -6.22
CA SER A 114 -12.57 7.57 -7.38
C SER A 114 -11.36 7.25 -8.25
N VAL A 115 -10.49 6.35 -7.82
CA VAL A 115 -9.31 5.93 -8.58
C VAL A 115 -9.43 4.46 -8.98
N ASP A 116 -8.66 4.08 -10.00
CA ASP A 116 -8.68 2.73 -10.55
C ASP A 116 -7.74 1.82 -9.75
N TRP A 117 -8.22 1.33 -8.62
CA TRP A 117 -7.43 0.48 -7.74
C TRP A 117 -7.02 -0.82 -8.42
N LEU A 118 -5.79 -1.26 -8.17
CA LEU A 118 -5.35 -2.59 -8.59
C LEU A 118 -6.24 -3.67 -7.95
N PRO A 119 -6.50 -4.78 -8.66
CA PRO A 119 -7.40 -5.83 -8.17
C PRO A 119 -7.10 -6.31 -6.76
N ALA A 120 -5.83 -6.52 -6.41
CA ALA A 120 -5.45 -7.00 -5.08
C ALA A 120 -5.76 -5.98 -3.98
N ASP A 121 -5.79 -4.68 -4.31
CA ASP A 121 -6.04 -3.63 -3.33
C ASP A 121 -7.53 -3.43 -3.03
N ILE A 122 -8.42 -3.90 -3.90
CA ILE A 122 -9.86 -3.65 -3.76
C ILE A 122 -10.41 -4.19 -2.43
N GLU A 123 -10.00 -5.39 -2.02
CA GLU A 123 -10.45 -5.96 -0.74
C GLU A 123 -10.00 -5.10 0.44
N ALA A 124 -8.78 -4.57 0.37
CA ALA A 124 -8.26 -3.66 1.40
C ALA A 124 -9.01 -2.33 1.41
N VAL A 125 -9.36 -1.80 0.22
CA VAL A 125 -10.15 -0.58 0.08
C VAL A 125 -11.54 -0.77 0.71
N ASP A 126 -12.17 -1.91 0.47
CA ASP A 126 -13.48 -2.21 1.05
C ASP A 126 -13.42 -2.31 2.57
N ALA A 127 -12.37 -2.94 3.12
CA ALA A 127 -12.16 -3.02 4.55
C ALA A 127 -11.90 -1.62 5.15
N LEU A 128 -11.12 -0.82 4.45
CA LEU A 128 -10.82 0.56 4.88
C LEU A 128 -12.09 1.42 4.89
N TYR A 129 -12.93 1.29 3.88
CA TYR A 129 -14.19 2.04 3.80
C TYR A 129 -15.06 1.80 5.03
N LYS A 130 -15.13 0.56 5.50
CA LYS A 130 -15.89 0.21 6.71
C LYS A 130 -15.23 0.75 7.99
N HIS A 131 -13.91 0.86 7.97
CA HIS A 131 -13.12 1.34 9.11
C HIS A 131 -13.22 2.86 9.29
N LEU A 132 -13.35 3.59 8.19
CA LEU A 132 -13.38 5.06 8.20
C LEU A 132 -14.70 5.65 8.74
#